data_16050891906ee798ce87660433ba5382
#
_entry.id   16050891906ee798ce87660433ba5382
#
_cell.length_a   1.000
_cell.length_b   1.000
_cell.length_c   1.000
_cell.angle_alpha   90.00
_cell.angle_beta   90.00
_cell.angle_gamma   90.00
#
_symmetry.space_group_name_H-M   'P 1'
#
loop_
_entity.id
_entity.type
_entity.pdbx_description
1 polymer ?
#
loop_
_entity_poly.entity_id
_entity_poly.type
_entity_poly.pdbx_seq_one_letter_code
_entity_poly.pdbx_strand_id
1 'polypeptide(L)'
;MSFSPRRNSRPRTIFTAAGLAASVSLVLAGCSAPAEDSAAADGDFTGEELTVLLISSHEGASEWLSTEFEKETGARINPVIVPYDEIGSKLALDQQSGANTIDVAAPWYVSLGDLAADGAIQDLTEWVESDDALDTDDFIPSIYEPYSEVDGKRYGVPFDGDTHVLFYNKEILERNGFTEPPATWDEYLEQAKTITENEKADGVYGAAIFGQKSPLILGASFANRLAGFGGEFLDDDGKPAINSAEAVAAAQSLVDINDYALPTPAETDFGAGNSAWFAGKVGFIENWTDLGVRSQDPESGSEVVDKWGVSFLPTGGDNTESRASLVAGFSWVIAANTEKTELAKAFVEWAASSDVNEALLTATPPTGIDPNRISSLESDSYGTEYPELQEANRATLEGALAWPTGEHATELAQILTDELAKLLAGEGGTAQETLDGVQAEWEKILGS
;
A
#
# COMPACT_ATOMS: atom_id res chain seq x y z
N MET A 1 -52.07 -31.46 -17.12
CA MET A 1 -53.14 -31.64 -16.15
C MET A 1 -53.18 -30.43 -15.26
N SER A 2 -54.26 -29.69 -15.39
CA SER A 2 -54.62 -28.46 -14.69
C SER A 2 -55.06 -28.74 -13.25
N PHE A 3 -54.76 -27.87 -12.30
CA PHE A 3 -55.72 -27.39 -11.30
C PHE A 3 -55.17 -26.23 -10.50
N SER A 4 -55.83 -25.12 -10.62
CA SER A 4 -55.80 -23.91 -9.82
C SER A 4 -57.03 -23.88 -8.92
N PRO A 5 -57.39 -22.84 -8.16
CA PRO A 5 -56.96 -22.36 -6.82
C PRO A 5 -58.13 -22.39 -5.79
N ARG A 6 -57.84 -22.04 -4.54
CA ARG A 6 -58.93 -21.58 -3.65
C ARG A 6 -58.48 -20.39 -2.72
N ARG A 7 -59.25 -19.34 -2.88
CA ARG A 7 -59.43 -18.13 -2.06
C ARG A 7 -60.32 -18.40 -0.84
N ASN A 8 -60.08 -17.78 0.28
CA ASN A 8 -61.12 -17.34 1.27
C ASN A 8 -60.45 -16.28 2.22
N SER A 9 -60.80 -15.08 2.13
CA SER A 9 -61.79 -14.13 2.69
C SER A 9 -61.80 -13.95 4.21
N ARG A 10 -61.60 -12.68 4.54
CA ARG A 10 -61.59 -11.90 5.78
C ARG A 10 -62.76 -12.17 6.76
N PRO A 11 -62.76 -11.64 8.03
CA PRO A 11 -63.18 -10.23 8.22
C PRO A 11 -62.38 -9.40 9.26
N ARG A 12 -62.63 -8.10 9.15
CA ARG A 12 -62.25 -6.99 10.03
C ARG A 12 -63.00 -7.02 11.36
N THR A 13 -62.34 -6.56 12.45
CA THR A 13 -63.10 -5.90 13.55
C THR A 13 -62.26 -4.71 14.09
N ILE A 14 -62.91 -3.57 14.11
CA ILE A 14 -62.48 -2.30 14.70
C ILE A 14 -62.97 -2.29 16.16
N PHE A 15 -62.09 -1.85 17.09
CA PHE A 15 -62.54 -1.23 18.33
C PHE A 15 -61.58 -0.13 18.78
N THR A 16 -62.13 1.04 18.84
CA THR A 16 -61.64 2.26 19.49
C THR A 16 -61.94 2.25 20.96
N ALA A 17 -61.03 2.68 21.82
CA ALA A 17 -61.31 3.42 23.02
C ALA A 17 -60.08 4.13 23.60
N ALA A 18 -60.27 5.38 23.94
CA ALA A 18 -59.32 6.33 24.52
C ALA A 18 -59.21 6.13 26.05
N GLY A 19 -58.08 6.54 26.64
CA GLY A 19 -57.95 6.62 28.10
C GLY A 19 -56.68 7.29 28.55
N LEU A 20 -56.81 8.43 29.21
CA LEU A 20 -55.88 9.43 29.76
C LEU A 20 -54.71 8.90 30.65
N ALA A 21 -53.59 9.59 30.49
CA ALA A 21 -52.67 10.21 31.47
C ALA A 21 -52.31 9.50 32.78
N ALA A 22 -50.95 9.35 32.99
CA ALA A 22 -50.30 9.81 34.23
C ALA A 22 -48.78 9.81 34.04
N SER A 23 -48.18 10.95 34.21
CA SER A 23 -46.71 11.20 34.24
C SER A 23 -46.12 10.64 35.53
N VAL A 24 -45.06 9.84 35.41
CA VAL A 24 -44.11 9.63 36.52
C VAL A 24 -42.70 9.77 35.94
N SER A 25 -42.07 10.89 36.25
CA SER A 25 -40.65 11.13 35.98
C SER A 25 -39.80 10.33 36.99
N LEU A 26 -39.12 9.30 36.51
CA LEU A 26 -37.98 8.71 37.25
C LEU A 26 -36.69 9.20 36.56
N VAL A 27 -35.98 10.06 37.30
CA VAL A 27 -34.61 10.45 37.00
C VAL A 27 -33.72 9.25 37.42
N LEU A 28 -33.24 8.48 36.44
CA LEU A 28 -32.10 7.59 36.63
C LEU A 28 -30.86 8.29 36.11
N ALA A 29 -30.02 8.77 37.03
CA ALA A 29 -28.66 9.19 36.73
C ALA A 29 -27.87 7.90 36.38
N GLY A 30 -27.76 7.61 35.10
CA GLY A 30 -26.80 6.66 34.57
C GLY A 30 -25.53 7.42 34.23
N CYS A 31 -24.41 7.08 34.88
CA CYS A 31 -23.10 7.49 34.42
C CYS A 31 -22.86 6.82 33.05
N SER A 32 -23.02 7.57 31.98
CA SER A 32 -22.44 7.24 30.70
C SER A 32 -20.98 7.65 30.75
N ALA A 33 -20.08 6.70 30.59
CA ALA A 33 -18.71 6.98 30.20
C ALA A 33 -18.75 7.84 28.92
N PRO A 34 -17.79 8.74 28.72
CA PRO A 34 -17.71 9.43 27.44
C PRO A 34 -17.47 8.36 26.35
N ALA A 35 -18.33 8.32 25.36
CA ALA A 35 -18.00 7.72 24.09
C ALA A 35 -16.82 8.55 23.54
N GLU A 36 -15.74 7.89 23.20
CA GLU A 36 -14.68 8.50 22.43
C GLU A 36 -15.33 9.01 21.15
N ASP A 37 -15.16 10.31 20.87
CA ASP A 37 -15.62 10.93 19.64
C ASP A 37 -14.82 10.30 18.49
N SER A 38 -15.43 9.35 17.77
CA SER A 38 -14.99 9.01 16.44
C SER A 38 -15.10 10.30 15.59
N ALA A 39 -14.08 10.60 14.80
CA ALA A 39 -14.10 11.74 13.89
C ALA A 39 -15.33 11.62 12.98
N ALA A 40 -16.39 12.37 13.29
CA ALA A 40 -17.62 12.38 12.51
C ALA A 40 -17.37 13.27 11.28
N ALA A 41 -17.56 12.74 10.09
CA ALA A 41 -17.56 13.55 8.87
C ALA A 41 -18.59 14.68 9.03
N ASP A 42 -18.13 15.92 9.01
CA ASP A 42 -18.96 17.09 9.33
C ASP A 42 -19.86 17.43 8.12
N GLY A 43 -21.08 16.88 8.08
CA GLY A 43 -22.09 17.18 7.05
C GLY A 43 -23.17 16.10 6.89
N ASP A 44 -24.39 16.52 6.55
CA ASP A 44 -25.45 15.59 6.11
C ASP A 44 -25.40 15.46 4.57
N PHE A 45 -24.72 14.40 4.09
CA PHE A 45 -24.57 14.08 2.68
C PHE A 45 -25.55 12.99 2.21
N THR A 46 -26.66 12.80 2.93
CA THR A 46 -27.65 11.75 2.64
C THR A 46 -28.13 11.78 1.19
N GLY A 47 -27.86 10.70 0.48
CA GLY A 47 -28.28 10.49 -0.91
C GLY A 47 -27.32 11.05 -1.96
N GLU A 48 -26.21 11.66 -1.55
CA GLU A 48 -25.11 12.00 -2.45
C GLU A 48 -24.27 10.76 -2.80
N GLU A 49 -23.50 10.84 -3.87
CA GLU A 49 -22.63 9.74 -4.34
C GLU A 49 -21.28 10.30 -4.76
N LEU A 50 -20.20 9.66 -4.32
CA LEU A 50 -18.83 9.99 -4.65
C LEU A 50 -18.22 8.86 -5.49
N THR A 51 -17.61 9.17 -6.62
CA THR A 51 -16.87 8.18 -7.41
C THR A 51 -15.41 8.17 -6.98
N VAL A 52 -14.94 7.03 -6.46
CA VAL A 52 -13.60 6.85 -5.91
C VAL A 52 -12.82 5.85 -6.75
N LEU A 53 -11.68 6.27 -7.32
CA LEU A 53 -10.80 5.45 -8.13
C LEU A 53 -9.71 4.80 -7.26
N LEU A 54 -9.65 3.47 -7.28
CA LEU A 54 -8.74 2.65 -6.47
C LEU A 54 -8.09 1.55 -7.31
N ILE A 55 -7.05 0.95 -6.79
CA ILE A 55 -6.38 -0.20 -7.42
C ILE A 55 -6.96 -1.54 -6.95
N SER A 56 -6.67 -2.60 -7.70
CA SER A 56 -7.21 -3.94 -7.42
C SER A 56 -6.77 -4.53 -6.08
N SER A 57 -5.59 -4.19 -5.57
CA SER A 57 -5.16 -4.62 -4.22
C SER A 57 -5.96 -3.95 -3.09
N HIS A 58 -6.60 -2.80 -3.35
CA HIS A 58 -7.46 -2.11 -2.38
C HIS A 58 -8.95 -2.50 -2.46
N GLU A 59 -9.31 -3.58 -3.15
CA GLU A 59 -10.71 -3.99 -3.30
C GLU A 59 -11.37 -4.25 -1.94
N GLY A 60 -10.66 -4.93 -1.01
CA GLY A 60 -11.13 -5.15 0.37
C GLY A 60 -11.31 -3.85 1.15
N ALA A 61 -10.36 -2.92 1.05
CA ALA A 61 -10.50 -1.59 1.65
C ALA A 61 -11.68 -0.80 1.05
N SER A 62 -11.86 -0.88 -0.26
CA SER A 62 -12.97 -0.23 -0.98
C SER A 62 -14.34 -0.68 -0.49
N GLU A 63 -14.53 -1.98 -0.26
CA GLU A 63 -15.77 -2.55 0.27
C GLU A 63 -16.04 -2.06 1.71
N TRP A 64 -15.00 -2.07 2.55
CA TRP A 64 -15.08 -1.61 3.93
C TRP A 64 -15.39 -0.11 4.00
N LEU A 65 -14.61 0.73 3.28
CA LEU A 65 -14.79 2.19 3.23
C LEU A 65 -16.19 2.56 2.72
N SER A 66 -16.67 1.91 1.67
CA SER A 66 -18.01 2.18 1.11
C SER A 66 -19.11 1.91 2.13
N THR A 67 -18.98 0.80 2.88
CA THR A 67 -19.98 0.40 3.87
C THR A 67 -20.00 1.34 5.07
N GLU A 68 -18.84 1.65 5.64
CA GLU A 68 -18.75 2.45 6.86
C GLU A 68 -18.99 3.94 6.58
N PHE A 69 -18.54 4.48 5.44
CA PHE A 69 -18.83 5.86 5.07
C PHE A 69 -20.32 6.13 4.80
N GLU A 70 -21.03 5.20 4.13
CA GLU A 70 -22.49 5.33 3.94
C GLU A 70 -23.22 5.28 5.28
N LYS A 71 -22.77 4.46 6.19
CA LYS A 71 -23.34 4.36 7.55
C LYS A 71 -23.10 5.63 8.36
N GLU A 72 -21.93 6.26 8.24
CA GLU A 72 -21.54 7.46 8.96
C GLU A 72 -22.27 8.71 8.42
N THR A 73 -22.29 8.90 7.10
CA THR A 73 -22.68 10.16 6.44
C THR A 73 -23.98 10.09 5.64
N GLY A 74 -24.42 8.88 5.30
CA GLY A 74 -25.54 8.67 4.36
C GLY A 74 -25.18 8.88 2.88
N ALA A 75 -23.93 9.24 2.56
CA ALA A 75 -23.43 9.30 1.20
C ALA A 75 -22.94 7.93 0.73
N ARG A 76 -23.03 7.67 -0.58
CA ARG A 76 -22.57 6.42 -1.17
C ARG A 76 -21.24 6.60 -1.88
N ILE A 77 -20.37 5.61 -1.74
CA ILE A 77 -19.17 5.47 -2.54
C ILE A 77 -19.47 4.58 -3.73
N ASN A 78 -19.10 5.05 -4.93
CA ASN A 78 -19.10 4.27 -6.17
C ASN A 78 -17.64 3.95 -6.54
N PRO A 79 -17.09 2.79 -6.13
CA PRO A 79 -15.70 2.47 -6.39
C PRO A 79 -15.48 2.10 -7.85
N VAL A 80 -14.38 2.60 -8.40
CA VAL A 80 -13.86 2.22 -9.72
C VAL A 80 -12.51 1.57 -9.51
N ILE A 81 -12.42 0.27 -9.76
CA ILE A 81 -11.20 -0.51 -9.53
C ILE A 81 -10.44 -0.68 -10.85
N VAL A 82 -9.13 -0.43 -10.82
CA VAL A 82 -8.23 -0.57 -11.97
C VAL A 82 -6.95 -1.32 -11.58
N PRO A 83 -6.18 -1.85 -12.55
CA PRO A 83 -4.82 -2.29 -12.29
C PRO A 83 -3.96 -1.18 -11.68
N TYR A 84 -3.00 -1.56 -10.82
CA TYR A 84 -2.17 -0.61 -10.06
C TYR A 84 -1.34 0.35 -10.93
N ASP A 85 -0.97 -0.06 -12.13
CA ASP A 85 -0.19 0.73 -13.09
C ASP A 85 -1.04 1.65 -13.98
N GLU A 86 -2.36 1.58 -13.90
CA GLU A 86 -3.28 2.36 -14.72
C GLU A 86 -3.92 3.56 -13.98
N ILE A 87 -3.84 3.62 -12.64
CA ILE A 87 -4.63 4.57 -11.84
C ILE A 87 -4.29 6.04 -12.17
N GLY A 88 -3.00 6.39 -12.21
CA GLY A 88 -2.57 7.76 -12.52
C GLY A 88 -2.99 8.20 -13.93
N SER A 89 -2.72 7.35 -14.94
CA SER A 89 -3.07 7.65 -16.33
C SER A 89 -4.58 7.74 -16.56
N LYS A 90 -5.37 6.93 -15.85
CA LYS A 90 -6.83 6.97 -15.92
C LYS A 90 -7.40 8.25 -15.32
N LEU A 91 -6.89 8.70 -14.17
CA LEU A 91 -7.28 9.95 -13.56
C LEU A 91 -6.93 11.14 -14.48
N ALA A 92 -5.69 11.20 -14.97
CA ALA A 92 -5.25 12.25 -15.88
C ALA A 92 -6.13 12.31 -17.14
N LEU A 93 -6.41 11.16 -17.76
CA LEU A 93 -7.26 11.09 -18.96
C LEU A 93 -8.70 11.51 -18.67
N ASP A 94 -9.30 11.11 -17.55
CA ASP A 94 -10.64 11.52 -17.15
C ASP A 94 -10.76 13.04 -17.06
N GLN A 95 -9.79 13.69 -16.43
CA GLN A 95 -9.75 15.13 -16.25
C GLN A 95 -9.45 15.88 -17.56
N GLN A 96 -8.44 15.46 -18.32
CA GLN A 96 -8.03 16.07 -19.60
C GLN A 96 -9.12 15.95 -20.68
N SER A 97 -9.87 14.86 -20.69
CA SER A 97 -10.97 14.68 -21.66
C SER A 97 -12.22 15.49 -21.31
N GLY A 98 -12.28 16.03 -20.10
CA GLY A 98 -13.47 16.70 -19.56
C GLY A 98 -14.61 15.76 -19.22
N ALA A 99 -14.35 14.47 -19.10
CA ALA A 99 -15.34 13.49 -18.64
C ALA A 99 -15.75 13.73 -17.18
N ASN A 100 -14.75 14.07 -16.33
CA ASN A 100 -14.92 14.44 -14.93
C ASN A 100 -15.82 13.47 -14.16
N THR A 101 -15.60 12.17 -14.36
CA THR A 101 -16.40 11.11 -13.74
C THR A 101 -15.83 10.63 -12.43
N ILE A 102 -14.57 10.97 -12.13
CA ILE A 102 -13.85 10.63 -10.91
C ILE A 102 -13.82 11.82 -9.98
N ASP A 103 -14.19 11.64 -8.72
CA ASP A 103 -14.21 12.70 -7.70
C ASP A 103 -12.96 12.62 -6.80
N VAL A 104 -12.61 11.41 -6.36
CA VAL A 104 -11.43 11.11 -5.53
C VAL A 104 -10.68 9.94 -6.14
N ALA A 105 -9.38 9.92 -5.96
CA ALA A 105 -8.55 8.77 -6.34
C ALA A 105 -7.46 8.51 -5.30
N ALA A 106 -6.91 7.29 -5.30
CA ALA A 106 -5.71 6.96 -4.52
C ALA A 106 -4.59 6.49 -5.46
N PRO A 107 -3.93 7.42 -6.20
CA PRO A 107 -2.80 7.07 -7.04
C PRO A 107 -1.54 6.77 -6.21
N TRP A 108 -0.58 6.10 -6.84
CA TRP A 108 0.78 5.97 -6.33
C TRP A 108 1.40 7.35 -6.11
N TYR A 109 1.97 7.59 -4.91
CA TYR A 109 2.46 8.91 -4.51
C TYR A 109 3.48 9.52 -5.48
N VAL A 110 4.30 8.69 -6.14
CA VAL A 110 5.27 9.12 -7.16
C VAL A 110 4.61 9.83 -8.33
N SER A 111 3.35 9.54 -8.63
CA SER A 111 2.62 10.20 -9.73
C SER A 111 2.03 11.57 -9.36
N LEU A 112 2.14 12.01 -8.10
CA LEU A 112 1.56 13.28 -7.65
C LEU A 112 2.12 14.48 -8.43
N GLY A 113 3.44 14.50 -8.69
CA GLY A 113 4.07 15.58 -9.45
C GLY A 113 3.55 15.69 -10.88
N ASP A 114 3.46 14.57 -11.57
CA ASP A 114 2.92 14.53 -12.93
C ASP A 114 1.42 14.92 -12.97
N LEU A 115 0.62 14.41 -12.04
CA LEU A 115 -0.80 14.73 -11.94
C LEU A 115 -1.05 16.21 -11.59
N ALA A 116 -0.21 16.81 -10.75
CA ALA A 116 -0.27 18.22 -10.40
C ALA A 116 0.13 19.09 -11.61
N ALA A 117 1.21 18.75 -12.32
CA ALA A 117 1.66 19.45 -13.53
C ALA A 117 0.61 19.40 -14.65
N ASP A 118 -0.06 18.27 -14.81
CA ASP A 118 -1.18 18.07 -15.75
C ASP A 118 -2.46 18.80 -15.32
N GLY A 119 -2.54 19.36 -14.12
CA GLY A 119 -3.73 19.98 -13.57
C GLY A 119 -4.88 19.00 -13.36
N ALA A 120 -4.57 17.73 -13.08
CA ALA A 120 -5.54 16.65 -12.89
C ALA A 120 -6.05 16.56 -11.45
N ILE A 121 -5.34 17.13 -10.48
CA ILE A 121 -5.65 17.09 -9.04
C ILE A 121 -5.67 18.50 -8.44
N GLN A 122 -6.40 18.65 -7.34
CA GLN A 122 -6.51 19.93 -6.63
C GLN A 122 -5.27 20.19 -5.76
N ASP A 123 -4.87 21.48 -5.65
CA ASP A 123 -3.97 21.97 -4.61
C ASP A 123 -4.74 21.99 -3.28
N LEU A 124 -4.35 21.17 -2.34
CA LEU A 124 -5.00 20.97 -1.04
C LEU A 124 -4.30 21.76 0.09
N THR A 125 -3.26 22.53 -0.21
CA THR A 125 -2.40 23.20 0.78
C THR A 125 -3.19 23.99 1.81
N GLU A 126 -4.06 24.90 1.37
CA GLU A 126 -4.84 25.74 2.27
C GLU A 126 -5.78 24.93 3.17
N TRP A 127 -6.37 23.87 2.63
CA TRP A 127 -7.25 22.98 3.39
C TRP A 127 -6.46 22.18 4.42
N VAL A 128 -5.39 21.50 4.01
CA VAL A 128 -4.57 20.65 4.90
C VAL A 128 -3.95 21.47 6.03
N GLU A 129 -3.50 22.72 5.76
CA GLU A 129 -2.93 23.61 6.76
C GLU A 129 -3.95 24.21 7.74
N SER A 130 -5.24 24.26 7.35
CA SER A 130 -6.29 24.88 8.16
C SER A 130 -7.21 23.90 8.86
N ASP A 131 -7.12 22.62 8.55
CA ASP A 131 -8.00 21.58 9.05
C ASP A 131 -7.34 20.75 10.15
N ASP A 132 -7.61 21.12 11.40
CA ASP A 132 -7.06 20.43 12.57
C ASP A 132 -7.56 18.96 12.67
N ALA A 133 -8.68 18.60 12.01
CA ALA A 133 -9.23 17.24 12.05
C ALA A 133 -8.39 16.23 11.25
N LEU A 134 -7.63 16.69 10.27
CA LEU A 134 -6.69 15.83 9.54
C LEU A 134 -5.54 15.31 10.42
N ASP A 135 -5.26 15.95 11.56
CA ASP A 135 -4.21 15.58 12.52
C ASP A 135 -2.89 15.17 11.81
N THR A 136 -2.35 16.12 11.04
CA THR A 136 -1.21 15.85 10.16
C THR A 136 0.07 15.49 10.90
N ASP A 137 0.18 15.83 12.19
CA ASP A 137 1.30 15.49 13.06
C ASP A 137 1.32 13.99 13.43
N ASP A 138 0.20 13.28 13.28
CA ASP A 138 0.10 11.85 13.53
C ASP A 138 0.54 10.99 12.34
N PHE A 139 0.70 11.54 11.14
CA PHE A 139 1.26 10.77 10.03
C PHE A 139 2.73 10.42 10.31
N ILE A 140 3.14 9.22 9.88
CA ILE A 140 4.54 8.80 9.97
C ILE A 140 5.40 9.75 9.14
N PRO A 141 6.42 10.43 9.71
CA PRO A 141 7.12 11.53 9.04
C PRO A 141 7.77 11.14 7.71
N SER A 142 8.32 9.94 7.60
CA SER A 142 8.93 9.43 6.37
C SER A 142 7.92 9.21 5.23
N ILE A 143 6.63 9.05 5.57
CA ILE A 143 5.52 8.88 4.62
C ILE A 143 4.90 10.24 4.29
N TYR A 144 4.69 11.11 5.29
CA TYR A 144 3.86 12.29 5.12
C TYR A 144 4.35 13.24 4.02
N GLU A 145 5.64 13.57 4.03
CA GLU A 145 6.20 14.48 3.04
C GLU A 145 6.12 13.91 1.61
N PRO A 146 6.67 12.72 1.31
CA PRO A 146 6.65 12.22 -0.06
C PRO A 146 5.24 11.88 -0.56
N TYR A 147 4.29 11.52 0.33
CA TYR A 147 2.93 11.16 -0.09
C TYR A 147 1.98 12.35 -0.19
N SER A 148 2.40 13.54 0.16
CA SER A 148 1.52 14.70 0.16
C SER A 148 2.08 15.90 -0.58
N GLU A 149 3.41 16.10 -0.63
CA GLU A 149 4.01 17.34 -1.08
C GLU A 149 4.69 17.21 -2.46
N VAL A 150 4.44 18.21 -3.29
CA VAL A 150 5.17 18.46 -4.54
C VAL A 150 5.48 19.95 -4.61
N ASP A 151 6.77 20.32 -4.71
CA ASP A 151 7.24 21.69 -4.84
C ASP A 151 6.68 22.67 -3.78
N GLY A 152 6.60 22.21 -2.52
CA GLY A 152 6.11 23.01 -1.39
C GLY A 152 4.60 23.18 -1.33
N LYS A 153 3.84 22.37 -2.05
CA LYS A 153 2.37 22.34 -2.04
C LYS A 153 1.85 20.95 -1.73
N ARG A 154 0.74 20.88 -1.02
CA ARG A 154 0.07 19.62 -0.67
C ARG A 154 -0.95 19.25 -1.75
N TYR A 155 -0.78 18.08 -2.36
CA TYR A 155 -1.67 17.53 -3.39
C TYR A 155 -2.31 16.22 -2.94
N GLY A 156 -1.76 15.56 -1.94
CA GLY A 156 -2.23 14.29 -1.41
C GLY A 156 -2.37 14.27 0.10
N VAL A 157 -3.14 13.30 0.60
CA VAL A 157 -3.21 12.91 2.01
C VAL A 157 -2.90 11.43 2.08
N PRO A 158 -1.93 10.96 2.89
CA PRO A 158 -1.55 9.55 2.93
C PRO A 158 -2.74 8.62 3.19
N PHE A 159 -2.79 7.52 2.44
CA PHE A 159 -3.82 6.49 2.56
C PHE A 159 -3.23 5.12 2.92
N ASP A 160 -2.20 4.69 2.22
CA ASP A 160 -1.58 3.39 2.38
C ASP A 160 -0.07 3.55 2.50
N GLY A 161 0.51 3.03 3.59
CA GLY A 161 1.90 3.29 3.95
C GLY A 161 2.92 2.53 3.12
N ASP A 162 2.58 1.35 2.67
CA ASP A 162 3.27 0.48 1.72
C ASP A 162 4.81 0.45 1.80
N THR A 163 5.32 -0.34 2.71
CA THR A 163 6.74 -0.66 2.76
C THR A 163 6.98 -2.16 2.68
N HIS A 164 8.16 -2.57 2.26
CA HIS A 164 8.54 -3.98 2.29
C HIS A 164 9.29 -4.37 3.56
N VAL A 165 9.05 -5.60 3.99
CA VAL A 165 9.83 -6.35 4.96
C VAL A 165 10.27 -7.69 4.34
N LEU A 166 11.17 -8.41 4.98
CA LEU A 166 11.54 -9.74 4.55
C LEU A 166 10.70 -10.79 5.28
N PHE A 167 9.81 -11.45 4.57
CA PHE A 167 9.14 -12.65 5.06
C PHE A 167 10.00 -13.89 4.83
N TYR A 168 9.98 -14.80 5.79
CA TYR A 168 10.68 -16.07 5.68
C TYR A 168 9.84 -17.24 6.18
N ASN A 169 9.99 -18.40 5.55
CA ASN A 169 9.31 -19.63 5.95
C ASN A 169 10.15 -20.37 6.97
N LYS A 170 9.71 -20.38 8.24
CA LYS A 170 10.42 -21.00 9.38
C LYS A 170 10.74 -22.49 9.14
N GLU A 171 9.80 -23.25 8.56
CA GLU A 171 10.00 -24.69 8.29
C GLU A 171 11.03 -24.92 7.17
N ILE A 172 11.03 -24.08 6.11
CA ILE A 172 12.02 -24.19 5.04
C ILE A 172 13.40 -23.85 5.55
N LEU A 173 13.55 -22.78 6.34
CA LEU A 173 14.84 -22.42 6.95
C LEU A 173 15.38 -23.55 7.83
N GLU A 174 14.57 -24.02 8.80
CA GLU A 174 14.98 -25.05 9.75
C GLU A 174 15.46 -26.34 9.07
N ARG A 175 14.70 -26.86 8.06
CA ARG A 175 15.10 -28.10 7.38
C ARG A 175 16.31 -27.96 6.47
N ASN A 176 16.70 -26.72 6.13
CA ASN A 176 17.94 -26.40 5.42
C ASN A 176 19.09 -25.99 6.35
N GLY A 177 18.89 -26.08 7.67
CA GLY A 177 19.92 -25.90 8.69
C GLY A 177 20.11 -24.43 9.11
N PHE A 178 19.21 -23.54 8.76
CA PHE A 178 19.23 -22.14 9.19
C PHE A 178 18.33 -21.93 10.39
N THR A 179 18.82 -21.19 11.39
CA THR A 179 18.08 -20.87 12.62
C THR A 179 17.57 -19.43 12.65
N GLU A 180 18.10 -18.58 11.80
CA GLU A 180 17.81 -17.16 11.73
C GLU A 180 17.64 -16.74 10.26
N PRO A 181 16.78 -15.75 9.97
CA PRO A 181 16.71 -15.13 8.65
C PRO A 181 18.02 -14.38 8.32
N PRO A 182 18.30 -14.11 7.05
CA PRO A 182 19.52 -13.42 6.64
C PRO A 182 19.50 -11.95 7.10
N ALA A 183 20.60 -11.47 7.65
CA ALA A 183 20.80 -10.07 8.04
C ALA A 183 21.45 -9.24 6.91
N THR A 184 22.12 -9.90 5.96
CA THR A 184 22.78 -9.25 4.83
C THR A 184 22.33 -9.83 3.49
N TRP A 185 22.48 -9.07 2.40
CA TRP A 185 22.18 -9.56 1.05
C TRP A 185 23.09 -10.72 0.64
N ASP A 186 24.31 -10.81 1.18
CA ASP A 186 25.21 -11.96 0.97
C ASP A 186 24.67 -13.22 1.67
N GLU A 187 24.22 -13.10 2.92
CA GLU A 187 23.57 -14.21 3.63
C GLU A 187 22.25 -14.63 2.97
N TYR A 188 21.47 -13.65 2.47
CA TYR A 188 20.25 -13.92 1.71
C TYR A 188 20.53 -14.78 0.48
N LEU A 189 21.54 -14.40 -0.30
CA LEU A 189 21.96 -15.15 -1.49
C LEU A 189 22.42 -16.57 -1.11
N GLU A 190 23.25 -16.72 -0.06
CA GLU A 190 23.75 -18.01 0.41
C GLU A 190 22.62 -18.93 0.86
N GLN A 191 21.69 -18.41 1.68
CA GLN A 191 20.55 -19.16 2.19
C GLN A 191 19.60 -19.54 1.05
N ALA A 192 19.24 -18.60 0.17
CA ALA A 192 18.39 -18.86 -0.98
C ALA A 192 18.98 -19.90 -1.94
N LYS A 193 20.28 -19.81 -2.20
CA LYS A 193 21.02 -20.81 -2.98
C LYS A 193 20.93 -22.19 -2.36
N THR A 194 21.22 -22.32 -1.07
CA THR A 194 21.18 -23.59 -0.35
C THR A 194 19.80 -24.22 -0.42
N ILE A 195 18.74 -23.45 -0.17
CA ILE A 195 17.35 -23.91 -0.26
C ILE A 195 17.04 -24.40 -1.67
N THR A 196 17.36 -23.59 -2.69
CA THR A 196 17.07 -23.95 -4.09
C THR A 196 17.83 -25.21 -4.52
N GLU A 197 19.13 -25.32 -4.20
CA GLU A 197 19.92 -26.49 -4.56
C GLU A 197 19.39 -27.77 -3.91
N ASN A 198 18.89 -27.71 -2.68
CA ASN A 198 18.34 -28.85 -1.94
C ASN A 198 16.93 -29.22 -2.39
N GLU A 199 16.07 -28.25 -2.69
CA GLU A 199 14.61 -28.49 -2.74
C GLU A 199 13.93 -28.17 -4.10
N LYS A 200 14.66 -27.65 -5.09
CA LYS A 200 14.05 -27.34 -6.41
C LYS A 200 13.42 -28.55 -7.11
N ALA A 201 13.88 -29.77 -6.78
CA ALA A 201 13.27 -30.98 -7.31
C ALA A 201 11.83 -31.20 -6.79
N ASP A 202 11.50 -30.63 -5.63
CA ASP A 202 10.19 -30.64 -4.99
C ASP A 202 9.40 -29.36 -5.29
N GLY A 203 9.95 -28.50 -6.15
CA GLY A 203 9.34 -27.22 -6.57
C GLY A 203 9.42 -26.13 -5.49
N VAL A 204 10.42 -26.20 -4.61
CA VAL A 204 10.70 -25.17 -3.61
C VAL A 204 11.97 -24.41 -4.00
N TYR A 205 11.90 -23.10 -3.91
CA TYR A 205 12.97 -22.16 -4.28
C TYR A 205 13.38 -21.28 -3.10
N GLY A 206 14.58 -20.72 -3.16
CA GLY A 206 15.10 -19.87 -2.10
C GLY A 206 14.28 -18.60 -1.97
N ALA A 207 13.92 -17.96 -3.08
CA ALA A 207 13.25 -16.67 -3.06
C ALA A 207 12.11 -16.55 -4.08
N ALA A 208 11.15 -15.69 -3.79
CA ALA A 208 10.30 -15.03 -4.78
C ALA A 208 10.84 -13.60 -4.98
N ILE A 209 11.27 -13.28 -6.18
CA ILE A 209 11.70 -11.94 -6.57
C ILE A 209 10.65 -11.34 -7.49
N PHE A 210 10.20 -10.16 -7.17
CA PHE A 210 9.33 -9.38 -8.03
C PHE A 210 10.12 -8.80 -9.19
N GLY A 211 10.07 -9.47 -10.33
CA GLY A 211 10.89 -9.15 -11.50
C GLY A 211 10.10 -8.72 -12.72
N GLN A 212 8.74 -8.72 -12.65
CA GLN A 212 7.92 -8.21 -13.73
C GLN A 212 8.24 -6.73 -13.98
N LYS A 213 8.36 -6.36 -15.26
CA LYS A 213 8.73 -5.01 -15.71
C LYS A 213 7.63 -3.98 -15.37
N SER A 214 7.63 -3.50 -14.15
CA SER A 214 6.82 -2.40 -13.63
C SER A 214 7.60 -1.66 -12.53
N PRO A 215 7.51 -0.33 -12.43
CA PRO A 215 8.12 0.42 -11.33
C PRO A 215 7.67 -0.08 -9.94
N LEU A 216 6.40 -0.43 -9.78
CA LEU A 216 5.83 -0.96 -8.53
C LEU A 216 6.22 -2.41 -8.24
N ILE A 217 6.83 -3.14 -9.16
CA ILE A 217 7.21 -4.55 -9.02
C ILE A 217 8.73 -4.71 -9.05
N LEU A 218 9.37 -4.65 -10.23
CA LEU A 218 10.82 -4.73 -10.34
C LEU A 218 11.52 -3.54 -9.69
N GLY A 219 10.95 -2.33 -9.86
CA GLY A 219 11.47 -1.14 -9.21
C GLY A 219 11.48 -1.25 -7.69
N ALA A 220 10.45 -1.86 -7.09
CA ALA A 220 10.39 -2.15 -5.66
C ALA A 220 11.53 -3.07 -5.20
N SER A 221 11.76 -4.18 -5.92
CA SER A 221 12.87 -5.10 -5.60
C SER A 221 14.25 -4.42 -5.69
N PHE A 222 14.42 -3.48 -6.61
CA PHE A 222 15.65 -2.68 -6.69
C PHE A 222 15.73 -1.66 -5.55
N ALA A 223 14.66 -0.93 -5.27
CA ALA A 223 14.62 0.09 -4.21
C ALA A 223 14.94 -0.49 -2.82
N ASN A 224 14.44 -1.69 -2.51
CA ASN A 224 14.77 -2.42 -1.28
C ASN A 224 16.28 -2.64 -1.15
N ARG A 225 16.93 -3.05 -2.24
CA ARG A 225 18.38 -3.27 -2.25
C ARG A 225 19.14 -1.96 -2.20
N LEU A 226 18.69 -0.95 -2.94
CA LEU A 226 19.29 0.39 -2.90
C LEU A 226 19.31 0.92 -1.45
N ALA A 227 18.16 0.85 -0.77
CA ALA A 227 18.05 1.21 0.65
C ALA A 227 18.97 0.35 1.53
N GLY A 228 19.00 -0.97 1.32
CA GLY A 228 19.81 -1.90 2.06
C GLY A 228 21.31 -1.71 1.86
N PHE A 229 21.78 -1.27 0.71
CA PHE A 229 23.16 -0.87 0.45
C PHE A 229 23.49 0.56 0.89
N GLY A 230 22.51 1.33 1.39
CA GLY A 230 22.68 2.71 1.82
C GLY A 230 22.74 3.72 0.68
N GLY A 231 22.21 3.35 -0.50
CA GLY A 231 22.15 4.23 -1.67
C GLY A 231 20.92 5.13 -1.70
N GLU A 232 20.93 6.09 -2.61
CA GLU A 232 19.87 7.08 -2.83
C GLU A 232 19.54 7.17 -4.33
N PHE A 233 18.31 7.56 -4.66
CA PHE A 233 17.91 7.86 -6.03
C PHE A 233 18.49 9.20 -6.51
N LEU A 234 18.43 10.19 -5.63
CA LEU A 234 18.96 11.55 -5.84
C LEU A 234 19.91 11.90 -4.70
N ASP A 235 20.89 12.76 -4.95
CA ASP A 235 21.75 13.32 -3.92
C ASP A 235 21.07 14.49 -3.17
N ASP A 236 21.75 15.04 -2.16
CA ASP A 236 21.26 16.16 -1.33
C ASP A 236 21.00 17.45 -2.17
N ASP A 237 21.57 17.56 -3.35
CA ASP A 237 21.34 18.66 -4.29
C ASP A 237 20.18 18.36 -5.30
N GLY A 238 19.51 17.20 -5.15
CA GLY A 238 18.43 16.75 -6.04
C GLY A 238 18.91 16.23 -7.39
N LYS A 239 20.20 15.89 -7.53
CA LYS A 239 20.76 15.32 -8.76
C LYS A 239 20.72 13.80 -8.73
N PRO A 240 20.59 13.14 -9.88
CA PRO A 240 20.65 11.69 -9.94
C PRO A 240 21.89 11.09 -9.27
N ALA A 241 21.67 10.06 -8.44
CA ALA A 241 22.72 9.29 -7.76
C ALA A 241 22.61 7.79 -8.07
N ILE A 242 21.89 7.46 -9.15
CA ILE A 242 21.46 6.09 -9.47
C ILE A 242 22.58 5.21 -10.01
N ASN A 243 23.77 5.74 -10.28
CA ASN A 243 24.96 4.97 -10.68
C ASN A 243 26.04 4.94 -9.59
N SER A 244 25.69 5.26 -8.33
CA SER A 244 26.61 5.15 -7.18
C SER A 244 27.08 3.69 -6.99
N ALA A 245 28.12 3.49 -6.20
CA ALA A 245 28.63 2.14 -5.90
C ALA A 245 27.56 1.29 -5.21
N GLU A 246 26.74 1.89 -4.35
CA GLU A 246 25.63 1.29 -3.63
C GLU A 246 24.52 0.86 -4.60
N ALA A 247 24.16 1.73 -5.55
CA ALA A 247 23.14 1.43 -6.57
C ALA A 247 23.61 0.29 -7.50
N VAL A 248 24.88 0.29 -7.89
CA VAL A 248 25.47 -0.79 -8.71
C VAL A 248 25.47 -2.12 -7.93
N ALA A 249 25.80 -2.10 -6.64
CA ALA A 249 25.75 -3.29 -5.80
C ALA A 249 24.30 -3.80 -5.64
N ALA A 250 23.34 -2.90 -5.49
CA ALA A 250 21.91 -3.23 -5.46
C ALA A 250 21.44 -3.93 -6.73
N ALA A 251 21.78 -3.39 -7.91
CA ALA A 251 21.43 -4.00 -9.19
C ALA A 251 22.13 -5.36 -9.39
N GLN A 252 23.40 -5.48 -8.98
CA GLN A 252 24.13 -6.75 -9.06
C GLN A 252 23.52 -7.82 -8.15
N SER A 253 23.08 -7.45 -6.92
CA SER A 253 22.39 -8.36 -5.99
C SER A 253 21.09 -8.93 -6.59
N LEU A 254 20.34 -8.15 -7.39
CA LEU A 254 19.19 -8.66 -8.13
C LEU A 254 19.58 -9.68 -9.20
N VAL A 255 20.67 -9.45 -9.90
CA VAL A 255 21.18 -10.41 -10.91
C VAL A 255 21.62 -11.72 -10.23
N ASP A 256 22.35 -11.62 -9.12
CA ASP A 256 22.94 -12.77 -8.44
C ASP A 256 21.87 -13.70 -7.84
N ILE A 257 20.77 -13.16 -7.33
CA ILE A 257 19.69 -13.96 -6.73
C ILE A 257 18.82 -14.66 -7.77
N ASN A 258 18.83 -14.20 -9.02
CA ASN A 258 17.92 -14.65 -10.07
C ASN A 258 17.95 -16.16 -10.31
N ASP A 259 19.11 -16.79 -10.19
CA ASP A 259 19.31 -18.24 -10.37
C ASP A 259 18.68 -19.09 -9.23
N TYR A 260 18.37 -18.48 -8.10
CA TYR A 260 17.87 -19.12 -6.89
C TYR A 260 16.44 -18.70 -6.52
N ALA A 261 15.85 -17.86 -7.35
CA ALA A 261 14.45 -17.44 -7.26
C ALA A 261 13.51 -18.41 -7.99
N LEU A 262 12.21 -18.12 -7.91
CA LEU A 262 11.19 -18.81 -8.71
C LEU A 262 11.58 -18.84 -10.20
N PRO A 263 11.25 -19.91 -10.93
CA PRO A 263 11.44 -19.92 -12.37
C PRO A 263 10.75 -18.74 -13.04
N THR A 264 11.40 -18.14 -14.06
CA THR A 264 10.87 -16.95 -14.77
C THR A 264 10.66 -15.73 -13.88
N PRO A 265 11.69 -15.24 -13.14
CA PRO A 265 11.54 -14.06 -12.25
C PRO A 265 10.98 -12.84 -12.98
N ALA A 266 11.32 -12.64 -14.25
CA ALA A 266 10.79 -11.55 -15.09
C ALA A 266 9.25 -11.60 -15.32
N GLU A 267 8.59 -12.70 -15.00
CA GLU A 267 7.14 -12.86 -15.07
C GLU A 267 6.49 -12.85 -13.67
N THR A 268 7.32 -12.79 -12.60
CA THR A 268 6.83 -12.81 -11.23
C THR A 268 6.35 -11.42 -10.85
N ASP A 269 5.04 -11.27 -10.76
CA ASP A 269 4.33 -10.12 -10.22
C ASP A 269 3.89 -10.39 -8.77
N PHE A 270 3.14 -9.46 -8.20
CA PHE A 270 2.53 -9.57 -6.88
C PHE A 270 1.70 -10.86 -6.73
N GLY A 271 0.84 -11.17 -7.70
CA GLY A 271 -0.04 -12.35 -7.66
C GLY A 271 0.73 -13.67 -7.72
N ALA A 272 1.73 -13.78 -8.59
CA ALA A 272 2.55 -14.98 -8.73
C ALA A 272 3.45 -15.21 -7.49
N GLY A 273 4.09 -14.15 -6.98
CA GLY A 273 4.91 -14.22 -5.77
C GLY A 273 4.11 -14.66 -4.55
N ASN A 274 2.97 -14.01 -4.31
CA ASN A 274 2.09 -14.34 -3.19
C ASN A 274 1.52 -15.77 -3.29
N SER A 275 1.14 -16.21 -4.50
CA SER A 275 0.66 -17.59 -4.72
C SER A 275 1.73 -18.62 -4.36
N ALA A 276 3.00 -18.39 -4.72
CA ALA A 276 4.10 -19.28 -4.37
C ALA A 276 4.40 -19.25 -2.86
N TRP A 277 4.29 -18.09 -2.23
CA TRP A 277 4.43 -17.93 -0.79
C TRP A 277 3.34 -18.69 -0.03
N PHE A 278 2.06 -18.43 -0.32
CA PHE A 278 0.94 -19.12 0.33
C PHE A 278 0.97 -20.63 0.14
N ALA A 279 1.50 -21.12 -0.97
CA ALA A 279 1.70 -22.56 -1.22
C ALA A 279 2.95 -23.13 -0.51
N GLY A 280 3.69 -22.35 0.28
CA GLY A 280 4.91 -22.79 0.96
C GLY A 280 6.03 -23.21 0.01
N LYS A 281 6.16 -22.56 -1.15
CA LYS A 281 7.10 -22.90 -2.23
C LYS A 281 8.34 -22.02 -2.27
N VAL A 282 8.47 -21.06 -1.38
CA VAL A 282 9.63 -20.16 -1.30
C VAL A 282 10.11 -20.01 0.13
N GLY A 283 11.44 -19.92 0.30
CA GLY A 283 12.08 -19.66 1.59
C GLY A 283 11.90 -18.22 2.03
N PHE A 284 12.02 -17.29 1.08
CA PHE A 284 11.97 -15.85 1.31
C PHE A 284 11.08 -15.15 0.28
N ILE A 285 10.46 -14.06 0.72
CA ILE A 285 9.80 -13.07 -0.13
C ILE A 285 9.92 -11.68 0.50
N GLU A 286 10.41 -10.71 -0.26
CA GLU A 286 10.31 -9.30 0.09
C GLU A 286 8.93 -8.84 -0.30
N ASN A 287 8.14 -8.33 0.65
CA ASN A 287 6.73 -8.03 0.36
C ASN A 287 6.20 -6.97 1.33
N TRP A 288 5.07 -6.40 0.95
CA TRP A 288 4.27 -5.49 1.77
C TRP A 288 3.81 -6.17 3.06
N THR A 289 3.61 -5.38 4.10
CA THR A 289 3.36 -5.93 5.44
C THR A 289 1.97 -6.55 5.56
N ASP A 290 1.01 -6.19 4.71
CA ASP A 290 -0.30 -6.85 4.58
C ASP A 290 -0.19 -8.36 4.29
N LEU A 291 0.91 -8.81 3.67
CA LEU A 291 1.15 -10.22 3.40
C LEU A 291 1.12 -11.05 4.70
N GLY A 292 1.61 -10.51 5.81
CA GLY A 292 1.59 -11.20 7.11
C GLY A 292 0.17 -11.46 7.58
N VAL A 293 -0.70 -10.45 7.49
CA VAL A 293 -2.13 -10.56 7.82
C VAL A 293 -2.79 -11.65 6.97
N ARG A 294 -2.57 -11.60 5.67
CA ARG A 294 -3.12 -12.60 4.72
C ARG A 294 -2.51 -13.98 4.89
N SER A 295 -1.25 -14.08 5.30
CA SER A 295 -0.58 -15.36 5.57
C SER A 295 -1.17 -16.09 6.77
N GLN A 296 -1.66 -15.34 7.75
CA GLN A 296 -2.27 -15.87 8.96
C GLN A 296 -3.77 -16.17 8.83
N ASP A 297 -4.43 -15.70 7.77
CA ASP A 297 -5.83 -15.97 7.52
C ASP A 297 -6.03 -17.40 6.96
N PRO A 298 -6.69 -18.31 7.69
CA PRO A 298 -6.92 -19.68 7.23
C PRO A 298 -7.91 -19.75 6.05
N GLU A 299 -8.71 -18.71 5.80
CA GLU A 299 -9.65 -18.65 4.69
C GLU A 299 -8.98 -18.20 3.39
N SER A 300 -7.79 -17.62 3.47
CA SER A 300 -6.97 -17.24 2.31
C SER A 300 -6.43 -18.43 1.48
N GLY A 301 -6.55 -19.66 2.03
CA GLY A 301 -5.94 -20.86 1.45
C GLY A 301 -4.43 -20.96 1.68
N SER A 302 -3.90 -20.18 2.64
CA SER A 302 -2.48 -20.18 3.01
C SER A 302 -2.07 -21.52 3.65
N GLU A 303 -1.00 -22.14 3.13
CA GLU A 303 -0.35 -23.31 3.72
C GLU A 303 0.77 -22.90 4.71
N VAL A 304 1.00 -21.59 4.88
CA VAL A 304 2.05 -21.04 5.76
C VAL A 304 1.52 -20.49 7.08
N VAL A 305 0.25 -20.69 7.41
CA VAL A 305 -0.32 -20.32 8.73
C VAL A 305 0.58 -20.86 9.85
N ASP A 306 0.98 -20.00 10.79
CA ASP A 306 1.90 -20.29 11.91
C ASP A 306 3.33 -20.71 11.51
N LYS A 307 3.70 -20.63 10.21
CA LYS A 307 5.01 -21.10 9.72
C LYS A 307 5.89 -19.98 9.18
N TRP A 308 5.42 -18.78 9.18
CA TRP A 308 6.14 -17.60 8.68
C TRP A 308 6.73 -16.79 9.83
N GLY A 309 7.72 -16.00 9.50
CA GLY A 309 8.26 -14.95 10.33
C GLY A 309 8.58 -13.75 9.47
N VAL A 310 8.79 -12.60 10.11
CA VAL A 310 9.20 -11.37 9.46
C VAL A 310 10.54 -10.92 10.00
N SER A 311 11.34 -10.29 9.17
CA SER A 311 12.61 -9.68 9.49
C SER A 311 12.76 -8.36 8.74
N PHE A 312 13.71 -7.55 9.18
CA PHE A 312 14.09 -6.35 8.42
C PHE A 312 14.67 -6.75 7.06
N LEU A 313 14.60 -5.82 6.10
CA LEU A 313 15.33 -6.01 4.84
C LEU A 313 16.83 -6.09 5.11
N PRO A 314 17.53 -7.01 4.41
CA PRO A 314 18.96 -7.18 4.59
C PRO A 314 19.76 -5.93 4.25
N THR A 315 20.91 -5.77 4.90
CA THR A 315 21.92 -4.75 4.57
C THR A 315 22.98 -5.29 3.63
N GLY A 316 23.79 -4.41 3.06
CA GLY A 316 24.88 -4.82 2.17
C GLY A 316 26.04 -3.83 2.09
N GLY A 317 27.18 -4.28 1.56
CA GLY A 317 28.40 -3.46 1.51
C GLY A 317 28.87 -3.05 2.89
N ASP A 318 29.16 -1.76 3.07
CA ASP A 318 29.58 -1.20 4.36
C ASP A 318 28.37 -0.69 5.19
N ASN A 319 27.14 -0.76 4.66
CA ASN A 319 25.95 -0.33 5.36
C ASN A 319 25.52 -1.37 6.43
N THR A 320 25.25 -0.90 7.64
CA THR A 320 24.82 -1.70 8.78
C THR A 320 23.44 -1.34 9.31
N GLU A 321 22.82 -0.35 8.71
CA GLU A 321 21.49 0.14 9.11
C GLU A 321 20.46 -0.35 8.09
N SER A 322 19.55 -1.23 8.52
CA SER A 322 18.41 -1.62 7.70
C SER A 322 17.42 -0.47 7.62
N ARG A 323 17.04 -0.13 6.42
CA ARG A 323 15.92 0.77 6.14
C ARG A 323 15.09 0.20 5.00
N ALA A 324 13.79 0.42 5.06
CA ALA A 324 12.90 0.07 3.96
C ALA A 324 12.97 1.11 2.85
N SER A 325 12.33 0.80 1.75
CA SER A 325 11.93 1.79 0.75
C SER A 325 10.41 1.90 0.71
N LEU A 326 9.93 3.11 0.45
CA LEU A 326 8.51 3.36 0.20
C LEU A 326 8.18 2.93 -1.23
N VAL A 327 8.03 1.62 -1.41
CA VAL A 327 8.03 0.98 -2.73
C VAL A 327 6.75 1.20 -3.52
N ALA A 328 5.60 1.24 -2.83
CA ALA A 328 4.32 1.56 -3.43
C ALA A 328 3.75 2.81 -2.75
N GLY A 329 2.80 2.71 -1.87
CA GLY A 329 2.22 3.82 -1.14
C GLY A 329 1.30 4.70 -1.96
N PHE A 330 0.15 4.97 -1.38
CA PHE A 330 -0.94 5.62 -2.08
C PHE A 330 -1.47 6.81 -1.28
N SER A 331 -1.88 7.83 -2.01
CA SER A 331 -2.38 9.07 -1.41
C SER A 331 -3.77 9.39 -1.91
N TRP A 332 -4.67 9.76 -1.03
CA TRP A 332 -5.93 10.35 -1.43
C TRP A 332 -5.68 11.68 -2.14
N VAL A 333 -6.21 11.82 -3.34
CA VAL A 333 -6.22 13.07 -4.10
C VAL A 333 -7.64 13.42 -4.51
N ILE A 334 -7.95 14.72 -4.60
CA ILE A 334 -9.23 15.21 -5.09
C ILE A 334 -9.06 15.60 -6.55
N ALA A 335 -9.91 15.07 -7.43
CA ALA A 335 -9.88 15.37 -8.85
C ALA A 335 -10.12 16.87 -9.11
N ALA A 336 -9.35 17.46 -10.04
CA ALA A 336 -9.34 18.91 -10.26
C ALA A 336 -10.73 19.50 -10.59
N ASN A 337 -11.54 18.77 -11.35
CA ASN A 337 -12.80 19.25 -11.88
C ASN A 337 -14.05 18.62 -11.22
N THR A 338 -13.90 17.99 -10.04
CA THR A 338 -15.08 17.49 -9.33
C THR A 338 -16.00 18.65 -8.90
N GLU A 339 -17.29 18.45 -9.06
CA GLU A 339 -18.32 19.40 -8.56
C GLU A 339 -18.70 19.10 -7.10
N LYS A 340 -18.09 18.06 -6.47
CA LYS A 340 -18.43 17.56 -5.13
C LYS A 340 -17.28 17.77 -4.14
N THR A 341 -16.56 18.89 -4.23
CA THR A 341 -15.34 19.15 -3.45
C THR A 341 -15.57 18.99 -1.93
N GLU A 342 -16.69 19.46 -1.38
CA GLU A 342 -16.95 19.35 0.06
C GLU A 342 -17.18 17.89 0.50
N LEU A 343 -17.93 17.11 -0.27
CA LEU A 343 -18.10 15.68 -0.01
C LEU A 343 -16.77 14.92 -0.18
N ALA A 344 -15.97 15.30 -1.19
CA ALA A 344 -14.64 14.70 -1.42
C ALA A 344 -13.70 14.98 -0.24
N LYS A 345 -13.69 16.21 0.30
CA LYS A 345 -12.91 16.57 1.49
C LYS A 345 -13.38 15.78 2.71
N ALA A 346 -14.68 15.73 2.97
CA ALA A 346 -15.24 14.96 4.08
C ALA A 346 -14.90 13.47 4.00
N PHE A 347 -14.89 12.90 2.79
CA PHE A 347 -14.47 11.52 2.58
C PHE A 347 -12.96 11.35 2.87
N VAL A 348 -12.11 12.21 2.33
CA VAL A 348 -10.65 12.11 2.50
C VAL A 348 -10.27 12.30 3.98
N GLU A 349 -10.85 13.29 4.68
CA GLU A 349 -10.63 13.52 6.10
C GLU A 349 -10.98 12.29 6.93
N TRP A 350 -12.20 11.74 6.72
CA TRP A 350 -12.64 10.55 7.41
C TRP A 350 -11.79 9.33 7.04
N ALA A 351 -11.54 9.08 5.76
CA ALA A 351 -10.81 7.91 5.28
C ALA A 351 -9.32 7.93 5.66
N ALA A 352 -8.76 9.10 5.91
CA ALA A 352 -7.39 9.28 6.37
C ALA A 352 -7.25 9.36 7.90
N SER A 353 -8.36 9.30 8.66
CA SER A 353 -8.31 9.36 10.13
C SER A 353 -7.57 8.16 10.73
N SER A 354 -7.04 8.34 11.95
CA SER A 354 -6.36 7.27 12.69
C SER A 354 -7.28 6.08 12.97
N ASP A 355 -8.54 6.33 13.35
CA ASP A 355 -9.53 5.30 13.62
C ASP A 355 -9.82 4.44 12.39
N VAL A 356 -9.91 5.06 11.20
CA VAL A 356 -10.12 4.33 9.94
C VAL A 356 -8.86 3.57 9.54
N ASN A 357 -7.67 4.16 9.66
CA ASN A 357 -6.44 3.44 9.35
C ASN A 357 -6.26 2.23 10.28
N GLU A 358 -6.44 2.38 11.61
CA GLU A 358 -6.38 1.26 12.55
C GLU A 358 -7.40 0.16 12.22
N ALA A 359 -8.64 0.54 11.90
CA ALA A 359 -9.68 -0.42 11.52
C ALA A 359 -9.33 -1.20 10.24
N LEU A 360 -8.71 -0.53 9.26
CA LEU A 360 -8.28 -1.17 8.01
C LEU A 360 -7.13 -2.15 8.24
N LEU A 361 -6.18 -1.85 9.15
CA LEU A 361 -5.05 -2.74 9.46
C LEU A 361 -5.47 -4.10 10.01
N THR A 362 -6.58 -4.14 10.76
CA THR A 362 -7.03 -5.33 11.50
C THR A 362 -8.35 -5.91 10.98
N ALA A 363 -8.89 -5.38 9.87
CA ALA A 363 -10.16 -5.81 9.31
C ALA A 363 -10.14 -7.27 8.83
N THR A 364 -11.28 -7.92 8.96
CA THR A 364 -11.51 -9.26 8.43
C THR A 364 -12.73 -9.22 7.49
N PRO A 365 -12.58 -9.58 6.19
CA PRO A 365 -11.34 -10.01 5.53
C PRO A 365 -10.27 -8.89 5.45
N PRO A 366 -8.99 -9.26 5.23
CA PRO A 366 -7.89 -8.31 5.10
C PRO A 366 -8.12 -7.28 3.99
N THR A 367 -7.77 -6.03 4.25
CA THR A 367 -8.04 -4.90 3.35
C THR A 367 -6.88 -4.60 2.38
N GLY A 368 -5.67 -5.08 2.68
CA GLY A 368 -4.45 -4.77 1.93
C GLY A 368 -3.92 -3.37 2.20
N ILE A 369 -4.17 -2.81 3.38
CA ILE A 369 -3.67 -1.49 3.79
C ILE A 369 -2.58 -1.65 4.83
N ASP A 370 -1.50 -0.90 4.67
CA ASP A 370 -0.36 -0.80 5.57
C ASP A 370 -0.41 0.48 6.45
N PRO A 371 0.30 0.51 7.60
CA PRO A 371 0.25 1.65 8.50
C PRO A 371 0.79 2.93 7.85
N ASN A 372 0.10 4.04 8.03
CA ASN A 372 0.55 5.37 7.62
C ASN A 372 0.52 6.41 8.76
N ARG A 373 -0.03 6.04 9.93
CA ARG A 373 -0.12 6.91 11.11
C ARG A 373 0.63 6.31 12.30
N ILE A 374 1.20 7.18 13.12
CA ILE A 374 1.94 6.79 14.34
C ILE A 374 0.98 6.10 15.30
N SER A 375 -0.20 6.68 15.54
CA SER A 375 -1.20 6.13 16.47
C SER A 375 -1.71 4.76 16.06
N SER A 376 -2.02 4.54 14.77
CA SER A 376 -2.47 3.24 14.29
C SER A 376 -1.36 2.20 14.29
N LEU A 377 -0.12 2.57 13.92
CA LEU A 377 1.05 1.72 14.01
C LEU A 377 1.33 1.28 15.46
N GLU A 378 1.15 2.19 16.43
CA GLU A 378 1.39 1.94 17.85
C GLU A 378 0.16 1.36 18.58
N SER A 379 -0.94 1.08 17.89
CA SER A 379 -2.17 0.62 18.52
C SER A 379 -2.01 -0.75 19.20
N ASP A 380 -2.73 -0.93 20.32
CA ASP A 380 -2.75 -2.19 21.06
C ASP A 380 -3.42 -3.32 20.24
N SER A 381 -4.36 -2.98 19.36
CA SER A 381 -5.05 -3.95 18.49
C SER A 381 -4.10 -4.55 17.47
N TYR A 382 -3.36 -3.71 16.73
CA TYR A 382 -2.38 -4.16 15.75
C TYR A 382 -1.22 -4.92 16.41
N GLY A 383 -0.67 -4.38 17.52
CA GLY A 383 0.43 -5.01 18.24
C GLY A 383 0.07 -6.31 18.98
N THR A 384 -1.19 -6.50 19.35
CA THR A 384 -1.64 -7.76 19.95
C THR A 384 -1.82 -8.85 18.89
N GLU A 385 -2.33 -8.50 17.73
CA GLU A 385 -2.62 -9.44 16.66
C GLU A 385 -1.40 -9.75 15.81
N TYR A 386 -0.59 -8.73 15.49
CA TYR A 386 0.58 -8.84 14.61
C TYR A 386 1.86 -8.21 15.22
N PRO A 387 2.36 -8.68 16.38
CA PRO A 387 3.45 -8.02 17.08
C PRO A 387 4.78 -7.98 16.29
N GLU A 388 5.09 -9.02 15.50
CA GLU A 388 6.29 -9.06 14.67
C GLU A 388 6.20 -8.05 13.51
N LEU A 389 5.00 -7.85 12.94
CA LEU A 389 4.76 -6.85 11.88
C LEU A 389 4.83 -5.43 12.44
N GLN A 390 4.22 -5.18 13.59
CA GLN A 390 4.28 -3.87 14.25
C GLN A 390 5.73 -3.45 14.51
N GLU A 391 6.56 -4.36 15.04
CA GLU A 391 7.98 -4.10 15.31
C GLU A 391 8.75 -3.83 14.01
N ALA A 392 8.52 -4.64 12.98
CA ALA A 392 9.18 -4.48 11.69
C ALA A 392 8.81 -3.15 11.02
N ASN A 393 7.52 -2.80 10.98
CA ASN A 393 7.05 -1.54 10.42
C ASN A 393 7.64 -0.34 11.17
N ARG A 394 7.61 -0.35 12.49
CA ARG A 394 8.17 0.72 13.32
C ARG A 394 9.63 0.99 13.00
N ALA A 395 10.44 -0.07 12.89
CA ALA A 395 11.87 0.05 12.65
C ALA A 395 12.21 0.42 11.21
N THR A 396 11.43 -0.07 10.24
CA THR A 396 11.75 0.11 8.81
C THR A 396 11.23 1.44 8.25
N LEU A 397 10.14 1.95 8.79
CA LEU A 397 9.57 3.23 8.35
C LEU A 397 10.38 4.44 8.83
N GLU A 398 11.12 4.32 9.94
CA GLU A 398 12.02 5.39 10.37
C GLU A 398 13.18 5.52 9.35
N GLY A 399 13.20 6.61 8.57
CA GLY A 399 14.22 6.87 7.55
C GLY A 399 14.07 6.05 6.27
N ALA A 400 12.87 5.58 5.96
CA ALA A 400 12.58 4.87 4.72
C ALA A 400 12.97 5.68 3.48
N LEU A 401 13.54 5.00 2.46
CA LEU A 401 13.93 5.60 1.19
C LEU A 401 12.68 5.87 0.34
N ALA A 402 12.43 7.14 0.01
CA ALA A 402 11.38 7.51 -0.91
C ALA A 402 11.88 7.58 -2.37
N TRP A 403 11.00 7.27 -3.33
CA TRP A 403 11.21 7.60 -4.73
C TRP A 403 11.13 9.11 -4.95
N PRO A 404 11.76 9.66 -6.01
CA PRO A 404 11.49 11.03 -6.44
C PRO A 404 10.00 11.27 -6.69
N THR A 405 9.48 12.46 -6.35
CA THR A 405 8.04 12.79 -6.41
C THR A 405 7.69 14.01 -7.28
N GLY A 406 8.70 14.71 -7.83
CA GLY A 406 8.48 15.88 -8.69
C GLY A 406 7.89 15.57 -10.06
N GLU A 407 7.80 16.59 -10.91
CA GLU A 407 7.46 16.43 -12.33
C GLU A 407 8.44 15.45 -13.01
N HIS A 408 7.95 14.56 -13.83
CA HIS A 408 8.66 13.44 -14.48
C HIS A 408 9.03 12.25 -13.58
N ALA A 409 8.61 12.21 -12.32
CA ALA A 409 9.00 11.12 -11.42
C ALA A 409 8.58 9.74 -11.94
N THR A 410 7.39 9.62 -12.54
CA THR A 410 6.94 8.36 -13.17
C THR A 410 7.77 7.98 -14.39
N GLU A 411 8.25 8.95 -15.19
CA GLU A 411 9.16 8.71 -16.32
C GLU A 411 10.51 8.20 -15.83
N LEU A 412 11.08 8.82 -14.78
CA LEU A 412 12.33 8.37 -14.16
C LEU A 412 12.23 6.92 -13.66
N ALA A 413 11.15 6.59 -12.94
CA ALA A 413 10.91 5.24 -12.43
C ALA A 413 10.76 4.22 -13.58
N GLN A 414 10.08 4.59 -14.67
CA GLN A 414 9.91 3.73 -15.83
C GLN A 414 11.23 3.47 -16.57
N ILE A 415 12.07 4.50 -16.76
CA ILE A 415 13.39 4.36 -17.40
C ILE A 415 14.26 3.38 -16.61
N LEU A 416 14.36 3.59 -15.29
CA LEU A 416 15.12 2.68 -14.43
C LEU A 416 14.62 1.23 -14.54
N THR A 417 13.31 1.05 -14.45
CA THR A 417 12.70 -0.29 -14.52
C THR A 417 12.92 -0.97 -15.88
N ASP A 418 12.82 -0.23 -16.97
CA ASP A 418 13.06 -0.74 -18.32
C ASP A 418 14.50 -1.26 -18.49
N GLU A 419 15.47 -0.55 -17.95
CA GLU A 419 16.88 -0.94 -18.04
C GLU A 419 17.22 -2.08 -17.06
N LEU A 420 16.66 -2.09 -15.85
CA LEU A 420 16.80 -3.21 -14.91
C LEU A 420 16.19 -4.51 -15.50
N ALA A 421 15.06 -4.43 -16.18
CA ALA A 421 14.44 -5.60 -16.82
C ALA A 421 15.36 -6.19 -17.91
N LYS A 422 16.05 -5.36 -18.69
CA LYS A 422 17.06 -5.82 -19.67
C LYS A 422 18.26 -6.46 -18.98
N LEU A 423 18.73 -5.84 -17.88
CA LEU A 423 19.84 -6.38 -17.09
C LEU A 423 19.51 -7.78 -16.55
N LEU A 424 18.33 -7.96 -15.95
CA LEU A 424 17.88 -9.25 -15.44
C LEU A 424 17.66 -10.31 -16.53
N ALA A 425 17.26 -9.90 -17.73
CA ALA A 425 17.15 -10.77 -18.89
C ALA A 425 18.52 -11.14 -19.51
N GLY A 426 19.63 -10.56 -19.03
CA GLY A 426 20.96 -10.72 -19.62
C GLY A 426 21.12 -10.05 -20.99
N GLU A 427 20.23 -9.11 -21.32
CA GLU A 427 20.22 -8.38 -22.59
C GLU A 427 20.98 -7.04 -22.52
N GLY A 428 21.37 -6.62 -21.33
CA GLY A 428 22.14 -5.40 -21.06
C GLY A 428 23.65 -5.66 -20.97
N GLY A 429 24.36 -4.65 -20.50
CA GLY A 429 25.75 -4.74 -20.11
C GLY A 429 25.90 -5.27 -18.67
N THR A 430 26.90 -4.75 -17.98
CA THR A 430 27.06 -4.93 -16.52
C THR A 430 26.07 -4.02 -15.78
N ALA A 431 25.86 -4.27 -14.49
CA ALA A 431 25.05 -3.39 -13.62
C ALA A 431 25.54 -1.93 -13.70
N GLN A 432 26.88 -1.71 -13.71
CA GLN A 432 27.47 -0.37 -13.87
C GLN A 432 27.09 0.27 -15.19
N GLU A 433 27.28 -0.42 -16.33
CA GLU A 433 26.94 0.14 -17.65
C GLU A 433 25.45 0.44 -17.79
N THR A 434 24.59 -0.38 -17.22
CA THR A 434 23.14 -0.18 -17.19
C THR A 434 22.78 1.09 -16.40
N LEU A 435 23.30 1.24 -15.19
CA LEU A 435 22.98 2.38 -14.34
C LEU A 435 23.67 3.67 -14.79
N ASP A 436 24.84 3.62 -15.46
CA ASP A 436 25.43 4.78 -16.13
C ASP A 436 24.51 5.30 -17.25
N GLY A 437 23.83 4.41 -17.96
CA GLY A 437 22.83 4.77 -18.95
C GLY A 437 21.60 5.44 -18.34
N VAL A 438 21.07 4.88 -17.24
CA VAL A 438 19.95 5.46 -16.49
C VAL A 438 20.31 6.84 -15.94
N GLN A 439 21.50 6.97 -15.33
CA GLN A 439 22.02 8.24 -14.81
C GLN A 439 22.00 9.34 -15.88
N ALA A 440 22.53 9.04 -17.07
CA ALA A 440 22.60 10.00 -18.15
C ALA A 440 21.22 10.45 -18.67
N GLU A 441 20.24 9.55 -18.72
CA GLU A 441 18.87 9.91 -19.11
C GLU A 441 18.17 10.72 -18.02
N TRP A 442 18.36 10.37 -16.75
CA TRP A 442 17.81 11.13 -15.61
C TRP A 442 18.39 12.56 -15.55
N GLU A 443 19.73 12.71 -15.71
CA GLU A 443 20.38 14.03 -15.79
C GLU A 443 19.79 14.91 -16.90
N LYS A 444 19.49 14.32 -18.04
CA LYS A 444 18.90 15.04 -19.18
C LYS A 444 17.46 15.48 -18.91
N ILE A 445 16.65 14.64 -18.24
CA ILE A 445 15.26 14.97 -17.88
C ILE A 445 15.23 16.05 -16.81
N LEU A 446 16.04 15.92 -15.77
CA LEU A 446 16.10 16.86 -14.65
C LEU A 446 16.90 18.12 -14.96
N GLY A 447 17.60 18.19 -16.10
CA GLY A 447 18.40 19.35 -16.52
C GLY A 447 19.62 19.60 -15.65
N SER A 448 20.17 18.57 -15.01
CA SER A 448 21.25 18.60 -14.03
C SER A 448 22.61 18.16 -14.61
#